data_4111aac8cf58caa36a37883f713461b4
#
_entry.id   4111aac8cf58caa36a37883f713461b4
#
_cell.length_a   1.000
_cell.length_b   1.000
_cell.length_c   1.000
_cell.angle_alpha   90.00
_cell.angle_beta   90.00
_cell.angle_gamma   90.00
#
_symmetry.space_group_name_H-M   'P 1'
#
loop_
_entity.id
_entity.type
_entity.pdbx_description
1 polymer ?
#
loop_
_entity_poly.entity_id
_entity_poly.type
_entity_poly.pdbx_seq_one_letter_code
_entity_poly.pdbx_strand_id
1 'polypeptide(L)'
;MLNARGKTILGGWLFAACFAVGIEAQNRTVLPNDGEARKSVEAARRPPVKQIDAVGLDELLQPRGKPLLINFWATWCDPCREEFPDLVKLNKEFSGKIDFITISLDDLAEIDRDVPRFLFEMKADMPAYLLKTTEENDAISSVSKDWKGGLPFTILYNEKREAVYTRQGKVKLDDLRGKLNLLLQAAPSGN
;
A
#
# COMPACT_ATOMS: atom_id res chain seq x y z
N MET A 1 -65.55 29.67 75.73
CA MET A 1 -66.97 29.68 75.31
C MET A 1 -67.09 29.42 73.82
N LEU A 2 -67.81 28.33 73.56
CA LEU A 2 -68.55 28.03 72.28
C LEU A 2 -67.84 28.14 70.94
N ASN A 3 -67.69 27.03 70.30
CA ASN A 3 -68.62 26.18 69.51
C ASN A 3 -68.68 26.65 68.05
N ALA A 4 -68.50 25.91 67.07
CA ALA A 4 -69.21 24.83 66.48
C ALA A 4 -68.85 24.65 65.00
N ARG A 5 -68.76 23.42 64.59
CA ARG A 5 -69.34 22.80 63.38
C ARG A 5 -68.99 23.48 62.00
N GLY A 6 -68.26 22.88 61.16
CA GLY A 6 -68.64 21.69 60.41
C GLY A 6 -68.82 22.02 58.93
N LYS A 7 -68.16 21.40 58.07
CA LYS A 7 -68.70 20.72 56.86
C LYS A 7 -67.60 20.25 55.93
N THR A 8 -67.61 18.95 55.81
CA THR A 8 -66.87 18.20 54.80
C THR A 8 -67.33 18.56 53.42
N ILE A 9 -66.37 18.90 52.52
CA ILE A 9 -66.57 18.85 51.04
C ILE A 9 -65.47 18.00 50.46
N LEU A 10 -65.86 16.84 49.98
CA LEU A 10 -65.02 16.02 49.07
C LEU A 10 -64.81 16.78 47.79
N GLY A 11 -63.56 17.10 47.50
CA GLY A 11 -63.14 17.58 46.19
C GLY A 11 -62.15 16.59 45.64
N GLY A 12 -62.61 15.79 44.68
CA GLY A 12 -61.73 14.78 44.04
C GLY A 12 -60.65 15.45 43.23
N TRP A 13 -59.43 15.04 43.51
CA TRP A 13 -58.28 15.38 42.70
C TRP A 13 -58.07 14.28 41.64
N LEU A 14 -58.42 14.61 40.39
CA LEU A 14 -58.04 13.85 39.23
C LEU A 14 -56.50 14.03 39.05
N PHE A 15 -55.73 13.01 39.40
CA PHE A 15 -54.34 12.92 38.99
C PHE A 15 -54.29 12.54 37.51
N ALA A 16 -54.02 13.52 36.64
CA ALA A 16 -53.63 13.29 35.27
C ALA A 16 -52.18 12.76 35.30
N ALA A 17 -52.05 11.45 35.17
CA ALA A 17 -50.73 10.82 34.96
C ALA A 17 -50.26 11.16 33.53
N CYS A 18 -49.39 12.16 33.39
CA CYS A 18 -48.62 12.36 32.18
C CYS A 18 -47.59 11.21 32.06
N PHE A 19 -47.90 10.22 31.23
CA PHE A 19 -46.90 9.28 30.72
C PHE A 19 -45.97 10.03 29.80
N ALA A 20 -44.84 10.51 30.33
CA ALA A 20 -43.70 10.90 29.51
C ALA A 20 -43.08 9.61 28.94
N VAL A 21 -43.41 9.29 27.70
CA VAL A 21 -42.68 8.27 26.95
C VAL A 21 -41.30 8.85 26.67
N GLY A 22 -40.36 8.53 27.54
CA GLY A 22 -38.94 8.76 27.30
C GLY A 22 -38.49 7.89 26.15
N ILE A 23 -38.31 8.49 24.96
CA ILE A 23 -37.56 7.88 23.85
C ILE A 23 -36.12 7.96 24.27
N GLU A 24 -35.64 6.96 25.01
CA GLU A 24 -34.22 6.71 25.14
C GLU A 24 -33.74 6.19 23.79
N ALA A 25 -33.19 7.12 22.97
CA ALA A 25 -32.39 6.77 21.83
C ALA A 25 -31.15 6.01 22.37
N GLN A 26 -31.26 4.69 22.45
CA GLN A 26 -30.12 3.83 22.70
C GLN A 26 -29.14 3.98 21.55
N ASN A 27 -28.18 4.88 21.72
CA ASN A 27 -26.99 4.94 20.87
C ASN A 27 -26.17 3.67 21.16
N ARG A 28 -26.58 2.55 20.53
CA ARG A 28 -25.78 1.34 20.51
C ARG A 28 -24.55 1.62 19.66
N THR A 29 -23.49 2.06 20.29
CA THR A 29 -22.16 1.99 19.72
C THR A 29 -21.88 0.51 19.46
N VAL A 30 -22.09 0.04 18.25
CA VAL A 30 -21.74 -1.32 17.83
C VAL A 30 -20.23 -1.37 17.86
N LEU A 31 -19.66 -1.96 18.90
CA LEU A 31 -18.24 -2.25 18.94
C LEU A 31 -17.95 -3.24 17.79
N PRO A 32 -16.91 -2.99 16.96
CA PRO A 32 -16.55 -3.94 15.93
C PRO A 32 -16.23 -5.29 16.58
N ASN A 33 -16.74 -6.37 15.98
CA ASN A 33 -16.43 -7.71 16.48
C ASN A 33 -14.91 -7.97 16.35
N ASP A 34 -14.37 -8.93 17.11
CA ASP A 34 -12.93 -9.23 17.11
C ASP A 34 -12.37 -9.52 15.70
N GLY A 35 -13.18 -10.05 14.80
CA GLY A 35 -12.81 -10.33 13.42
C GLY A 35 -12.69 -9.05 12.58
N GLU A 36 -13.55 -8.06 12.76
CA GLU A 36 -13.49 -6.77 12.07
C GLU A 36 -12.35 -5.91 12.61
N ALA A 37 -12.14 -5.92 13.91
CA ALA A 37 -11.01 -5.23 14.55
C ALA A 37 -9.67 -5.80 14.05
N ARG A 38 -9.54 -7.12 13.96
CA ARG A 38 -8.33 -7.77 13.41
C ARG A 38 -8.08 -7.43 11.95
N LYS A 39 -9.13 -7.45 11.11
CA LYS A 39 -9.02 -7.08 9.69
C LYS A 39 -8.61 -5.62 9.51
N SER A 40 -9.15 -4.71 10.30
CA SER A 40 -8.79 -3.28 10.23
C SER A 40 -7.35 -3.02 10.69
N VAL A 41 -6.88 -3.70 11.74
CA VAL A 41 -5.48 -3.63 12.19
C VAL A 41 -4.53 -4.21 11.15
N GLU A 42 -4.88 -5.34 10.53
CA GLU A 42 -4.09 -5.94 9.45
C GLU A 42 -4.04 -5.03 8.22
N ALA A 43 -5.18 -4.45 7.82
CA ALA A 43 -5.23 -3.49 6.71
C ALA A 43 -4.34 -2.25 6.97
N ALA A 44 -4.34 -1.73 8.21
CA ALA A 44 -3.50 -0.60 8.61
C ALA A 44 -1.99 -0.91 8.62
N ARG A 45 -1.60 -2.18 8.63
CA ARG A 45 -0.18 -2.62 8.59
C ARG A 45 0.32 -2.87 7.17
N ARG A 46 -0.54 -2.83 6.18
CA ARG A 46 -0.16 -3.04 4.78
C ARG A 46 0.67 -1.86 4.27
N PRO A 47 1.73 -2.10 3.50
CA PRO A 47 2.52 -1.02 2.93
C PRO A 47 1.66 -0.19 1.96
N PRO A 48 1.81 1.15 1.99
CA PRO A 48 1.09 2.02 1.07
C PRO A 48 1.59 1.81 -0.36
N VAL A 49 0.67 1.81 -1.32
CA VAL A 49 0.96 1.76 -2.74
C VAL A 49 0.54 3.09 -3.36
N LYS A 50 1.44 3.73 -4.10
CA LYS A 50 1.15 5.01 -4.76
C LYS A 50 0.80 4.77 -6.22
N GLN A 51 -0.32 5.31 -6.67
CA GLN A 51 -0.60 5.35 -8.12
C GLN A 51 0.36 6.32 -8.79
N ILE A 52 0.87 5.92 -9.95
CA ILE A 52 1.63 6.77 -10.87
C ILE A 52 1.10 6.59 -12.30
N ASP A 53 1.27 7.63 -13.10
CA ASP A 53 1.09 7.63 -14.55
C ASP A 53 2.44 7.66 -15.28
N ALA A 54 2.43 7.92 -16.57
CA ALA A 54 3.65 8.02 -17.39
C ALA A 54 4.57 9.14 -16.89
N VAL A 55 4.02 10.28 -16.46
CA VAL A 55 4.80 11.40 -15.93
C VAL A 55 5.45 11.02 -14.60
N GLY A 56 4.69 10.42 -13.69
CA GLY A 56 5.22 9.91 -12.41
C GLY A 56 6.28 8.82 -12.60
N LEU A 57 6.13 7.98 -13.63
CA LEU A 57 7.16 7.00 -13.99
C LEU A 57 8.44 7.71 -14.43
N ASP A 58 8.36 8.69 -15.33
CA ASP A 58 9.51 9.47 -15.78
C ASP A 58 10.22 10.20 -14.63
N GLU A 59 9.48 10.71 -13.65
CA GLU A 59 10.04 11.31 -12.43
C GLU A 59 10.81 10.29 -11.58
N LEU A 60 10.27 9.08 -11.41
CA LEU A 60 10.96 7.99 -10.70
C LEU A 60 12.25 7.58 -11.39
N LEU A 61 12.23 7.65 -12.69
CA LEU A 61 13.38 7.34 -13.51
C LEU A 61 14.46 8.46 -13.50
N GLN A 62 14.30 9.66 -12.96
CA GLN A 62 15.34 10.70 -12.91
C GLN A 62 16.53 10.30 -12.03
N PRO A 63 17.79 10.67 -12.41
CA PRO A 63 18.97 10.39 -11.61
C PRO A 63 18.86 11.03 -10.20
N ARG A 64 19.20 10.25 -9.17
CA ARG A 64 19.18 10.70 -7.77
C ARG A 64 20.51 10.48 -7.06
N GLY A 65 21.61 10.30 -7.82
CA GLY A 65 22.94 10.09 -7.27
C GLY A 65 23.16 8.70 -6.66
N LYS A 66 22.23 7.76 -6.90
CA LYS A 66 22.32 6.35 -6.51
C LYS A 66 21.87 5.46 -7.65
N PRO A 67 22.40 4.23 -7.75
CA PRO A 67 21.82 3.22 -8.62
C PRO A 67 20.35 2.98 -8.30
N LEU A 68 19.52 2.77 -9.33
CA LEU A 68 18.10 2.51 -9.21
C LEU A 68 17.77 1.13 -9.75
N LEU A 69 17.23 0.27 -8.88
CA LEU A 69 16.68 -1.03 -9.25
C LEU A 69 15.15 -0.93 -9.30
N ILE A 70 14.55 -1.34 -10.40
CA ILE A 70 13.10 -1.41 -10.55
C ILE A 70 12.71 -2.84 -10.92
N ASN A 71 11.71 -3.37 -10.21
CA ASN A 71 11.03 -4.59 -10.58
C ASN A 71 9.58 -4.31 -10.94
N PHE A 72 9.20 -4.66 -12.17
CA PHE A 72 7.82 -4.60 -12.66
C PHE A 72 7.17 -5.97 -12.48
N TRP A 73 5.99 -5.99 -11.89
CA TRP A 73 5.31 -7.22 -11.47
C TRP A 73 3.79 -7.04 -11.45
N ALA A 74 3.05 -8.12 -11.14
CA ALA A 74 1.63 -8.06 -10.85
C ALA A 74 1.24 -9.19 -9.88
N THR A 75 0.13 -9.04 -9.17
CA THR A 75 -0.36 -10.03 -8.21
C THR A 75 -0.76 -11.36 -8.87
N TRP A 76 -1.20 -11.33 -10.12
CA TRP A 76 -1.60 -12.47 -10.93
C TRP A 76 -0.44 -13.15 -11.68
N CYS A 77 0.77 -12.60 -11.57
CA CYS A 77 1.96 -13.11 -12.26
C CYS A 77 2.67 -14.16 -11.39
N ASP A 78 2.48 -15.44 -11.65
CA ASP A 78 3.08 -16.54 -10.86
C ASP A 78 4.61 -16.45 -10.75
N PRO A 79 5.39 -16.25 -11.86
CA PRO A 79 6.84 -16.13 -11.74
C PRO A 79 7.29 -14.90 -10.94
N CYS A 80 6.47 -13.82 -10.93
CA CYS A 80 6.74 -12.66 -10.08
C CYS A 80 6.61 -13.04 -8.59
N ARG A 81 5.54 -13.77 -8.25
CA ARG A 81 5.30 -14.23 -6.87
C ARG A 81 6.42 -15.12 -6.36
N GLU A 82 6.98 -15.97 -7.22
CA GLU A 82 8.06 -16.87 -6.88
C GLU A 82 9.40 -16.14 -6.61
N GLU A 83 9.72 -15.06 -7.35
CA GLU A 83 10.97 -14.33 -7.17
C GLU A 83 10.92 -13.30 -6.04
N PHE A 84 9.72 -12.83 -5.66
CA PHE A 84 9.56 -11.70 -4.73
C PHE A 84 10.26 -11.86 -3.39
N PRO A 85 10.25 -13.05 -2.73
CA PRO A 85 11.00 -13.26 -1.49
C PRO A 85 12.51 -13.02 -1.62
N ASP A 86 13.08 -13.32 -2.78
CA ASP A 86 14.50 -13.11 -3.05
C ASP A 86 14.80 -11.63 -3.32
N LEU A 87 13.89 -10.92 -3.98
CA LEU A 87 13.98 -9.46 -4.15
C LEU A 87 13.92 -8.73 -2.80
N VAL A 88 13.07 -9.19 -1.87
CA VAL A 88 13.00 -8.64 -0.50
C VAL A 88 14.32 -8.86 0.25
N LYS A 89 14.95 -10.02 0.12
CA LYS A 89 16.28 -10.28 0.70
C LYS A 89 17.34 -9.35 0.10
N LEU A 90 17.29 -9.17 -1.23
CA LEU A 90 18.21 -8.30 -1.96
C LEU A 90 18.05 -6.83 -1.51
N ASN A 91 16.81 -6.36 -1.35
CA ASN A 91 16.56 -5.00 -0.83
C ASN A 91 17.22 -4.77 0.53
N LYS A 92 17.13 -5.74 1.43
CA LYS A 92 17.78 -5.65 2.76
C LYS A 92 19.30 -5.65 2.67
N GLU A 93 19.87 -6.48 1.80
CA GLU A 93 21.33 -6.60 1.58
C GLU A 93 21.92 -5.28 1.06
N PHE A 94 21.20 -4.58 0.18
CA PHE A 94 21.66 -3.34 -0.44
C PHE A 94 21.01 -2.07 0.13
N SER A 95 20.35 -2.19 1.29
CA SER A 95 19.66 -1.07 1.95
C SER A 95 20.59 0.14 2.11
N GLY A 96 20.08 1.32 1.72
CA GLY A 96 20.82 2.59 1.77
C GLY A 96 21.88 2.79 0.69
N LYS A 97 22.29 1.73 -0.02
CA LYS A 97 23.30 1.78 -1.09
C LYS A 97 22.69 2.03 -2.46
N ILE A 98 21.49 1.56 -2.69
CA ILE A 98 20.71 1.73 -3.92
C ILE A 98 19.31 2.19 -3.58
N ASP A 99 18.62 2.76 -4.56
CA ASP A 99 17.18 2.92 -4.53
C ASP A 99 16.56 1.67 -5.18
N PHE A 100 15.73 0.95 -4.43
CA PHE A 100 15.00 -0.19 -4.97
C PHE A 100 13.51 0.07 -4.84
N ILE A 101 12.79 0.07 -5.96
CA ILE A 101 11.35 0.28 -6.02
C ILE A 101 10.66 -0.87 -6.78
N THR A 102 9.40 -1.11 -6.46
CA THR A 102 8.55 -2.07 -7.18
C THR A 102 7.38 -1.35 -7.84
N ILE A 103 7.05 -1.74 -9.06
CA ILE A 103 5.95 -1.15 -9.84
C ILE A 103 5.01 -2.27 -10.26
N SER A 104 3.79 -2.23 -9.73
CA SER A 104 2.73 -3.15 -10.13
C SER A 104 2.06 -2.69 -11.41
N LEU A 105 1.72 -3.65 -12.28
CA LEU A 105 0.87 -3.48 -13.46
C LEU A 105 -0.51 -4.11 -13.25
N ASP A 106 -0.96 -4.20 -12.01
CA ASP A 106 -2.32 -4.63 -11.67
C ASP A 106 -3.35 -3.58 -12.10
N ASP A 107 -4.62 -3.97 -12.13
CA ASP A 107 -5.70 -3.01 -12.32
C ASP A 107 -5.78 -2.02 -11.14
N LEU A 108 -6.20 -0.79 -11.43
CA LEU A 108 -6.34 0.27 -10.42
C LEU A 108 -7.28 -0.14 -9.27
N ALA A 109 -8.27 -0.99 -9.52
CA ALA A 109 -9.17 -1.50 -8.49
C ALA A 109 -8.44 -2.32 -7.39
N GLU A 110 -7.22 -2.78 -7.65
CA GLU A 110 -6.43 -3.59 -6.73
C GLU A 110 -5.46 -2.77 -5.85
N ILE A 111 -5.36 -1.46 -6.08
CA ILE A 111 -4.36 -0.59 -5.42
C ILE A 111 -4.46 -0.58 -3.88
N ASP A 112 -5.69 -0.65 -3.36
CA ASP A 112 -5.95 -0.64 -1.91
C ASP A 112 -6.28 -2.02 -1.34
N ARG A 113 -6.35 -3.05 -2.16
CA ARG A 113 -6.80 -4.39 -1.78
C ARG A 113 -5.73 -5.45 -1.95
N ASP A 114 -5.51 -5.89 -3.18
CA ASP A 114 -4.70 -7.09 -3.46
C ASP A 114 -3.21 -6.76 -3.55
N VAL A 115 -2.85 -5.61 -4.11
CA VAL A 115 -1.44 -5.19 -4.21
C VAL A 115 -0.83 -4.99 -2.82
N PRO A 116 -1.40 -4.18 -1.89
CA PRO A 116 -0.81 -4.02 -0.56
C PRO A 116 -0.92 -5.29 0.29
N ARG A 117 -1.93 -6.15 0.07
CA ARG A 117 -2.02 -7.46 0.74
C ARG A 117 -0.85 -8.36 0.34
N PHE A 118 -0.58 -8.47 -0.96
CA PHE A 118 0.54 -9.25 -1.48
C PHE A 118 1.88 -8.75 -0.92
N LEU A 119 2.13 -7.45 -0.94
CA LEU A 119 3.35 -6.86 -0.40
C LEU A 119 3.52 -7.16 1.10
N PHE A 120 2.43 -7.11 1.87
CA PHE A 120 2.43 -7.46 3.28
C PHE A 120 2.77 -8.94 3.51
N GLU A 121 2.15 -9.86 2.75
CA GLU A 121 2.43 -11.29 2.81
C GLU A 121 3.89 -11.62 2.46
N MET A 122 4.47 -10.91 1.48
CA MET A 122 5.87 -11.03 1.07
C MET A 122 6.83 -10.31 2.02
N LYS A 123 6.33 -9.55 3.00
CA LYS A 123 7.15 -8.71 3.91
C LYS A 123 8.02 -7.72 3.14
N ALA A 124 7.47 -7.18 2.06
CA ALA A 124 8.12 -6.18 1.24
C ALA A 124 8.13 -4.83 1.97
N ASP A 125 9.28 -4.19 2.03
CA ASP A 125 9.51 -2.90 2.68
C ASP A 125 10.06 -1.82 1.71
N MET A 126 10.29 -2.20 0.44
CA MET A 126 10.66 -1.26 -0.61
C MET A 126 9.45 -0.41 -1.03
N PRO A 127 9.66 0.85 -1.48
CA PRO A 127 8.60 1.69 -2.04
C PRO A 127 7.87 0.99 -3.18
N ALA A 128 6.54 1.02 -3.13
CA ALA A 128 5.67 0.34 -4.07
C ALA A 128 4.77 1.33 -4.81
N TYR A 129 4.64 1.12 -6.11
CA TYR A 129 3.82 1.91 -7.00
C TYR A 129 2.91 1.01 -7.83
N LEU A 130 1.80 1.56 -8.31
CA LEU A 130 0.94 0.97 -9.33
C LEU A 130 0.92 1.91 -10.53
N LEU A 131 1.37 1.42 -11.68
CA LEU A 131 1.38 2.18 -12.93
C LEU A 131 0.00 2.07 -13.59
N LYS A 132 -0.64 3.21 -13.80
CA LYS A 132 -1.87 3.32 -14.57
C LYS A 132 -1.80 4.49 -15.52
N THR A 133 -1.77 4.19 -16.79
CA THR A 133 -1.72 5.16 -17.88
C THR A 133 -2.55 4.68 -19.07
N THR A 134 -3.04 5.60 -19.88
CA THR A 134 -3.67 5.30 -21.17
C THR A 134 -2.64 4.99 -22.27
N GLU A 135 -1.38 5.41 -22.05
CA GLU A 135 -0.26 5.27 -22.98
C GLU A 135 0.70 4.16 -22.49
N GLU A 136 0.17 2.94 -22.26
CA GLU A 136 0.94 1.84 -21.67
C GLU A 136 2.18 1.48 -22.48
N ASN A 137 2.07 1.45 -23.82
CA ASN A 137 3.20 1.12 -24.68
C ASN A 137 4.32 2.17 -24.62
N ASP A 138 3.97 3.44 -24.49
CA ASP A 138 4.94 4.53 -24.38
C ASP A 138 5.62 4.49 -23.02
N ALA A 139 4.88 4.26 -21.95
CA ALA A 139 5.43 4.09 -20.60
C ALA A 139 6.38 2.88 -20.53
N ILE A 140 6.01 1.73 -21.11
CA ILE A 140 6.87 0.55 -21.21
C ILE A 140 8.15 0.86 -22.00
N SER A 141 8.01 1.54 -23.13
CA SER A 141 9.12 1.90 -24.02
C SER A 141 10.07 2.92 -23.40
N SER A 142 9.58 3.79 -22.51
CA SER A 142 10.41 4.76 -21.77
C SER A 142 11.34 4.07 -20.76
N VAL A 143 10.92 2.93 -20.22
CA VAL A 143 11.75 2.11 -19.32
C VAL A 143 12.84 1.38 -20.10
N SER A 144 12.46 0.68 -21.17
CA SER A 144 13.39 -0.02 -22.06
C SER A 144 12.74 -0.28 -23.41
N LYS A 145 13.44 0.06 -24.49
CA LYS A 145 12.97 -0.17 -25.87
C LYS A 145 12.78 -1.65 -26.20
N ASP A 146 13.50 -2.52 -25.49
CA ASP A 146 13.46 -3.96 -25.71
C ASP A 146 12.36 -4.65 -24.88
N TRP A 147 11.83 -3.97 -23.86
CA TRP A 147 10.74 -4.51 -23.07
C TRP A 147 9.39 -4.36 -23.78
N LYS A 148 8.62 -5.43 -23.82
CA LYS A 148 7.31 -5.49 -24.47
C LYS A 148 6.18 -5.76 -23.48
N GLY A 149 6.35 -5.35 -22.21
CA GLY A 149 5.33 -5.52 -21.16
C GLY A 149 5.28 -6.90 -20.51
N GLY A 150 6.14 -7.85 -20.92
CA GLY A 150 6.20 -9.18 -20.27
C GLY A 150 6.72 -9.11 -18.85
N LEU A 151 6.05 -9.84 -17.92
CA LEU A 151 6.37 -9.87 -16.49
C LEU A 151 6.96 -11.21 -16.04
N PRO A 152 7.78 -11.20 -14.97
CA PRO A 152 8.39 -10.02 -14.35
C PRO A 152 9.41 -9.35 -15.26
N PHE A 153 9.65 -8.07 -15.03
CA PHE A 153 10.74 -7.36 -15.69
C PHE A 153 11.55 -6.58 -14.68
N THR A 154 12.85 -6.80 -14.67
CA THR A 154 13.78 -6.12 -13.75
C THR A 154 14.80 -5.33 -14.53
N ILE A 155 15.01 -4.08 -14.13
CA ILE A 155 15.98 -3.17 -14.70
C ILE A 155 16.81 -2.50 -13.61
N LEU A 156 18.13 -2.44 -13.82
CA LEU A 156 19.06 -1.71 -12.97
C LEU A 156 19.70 -0.59 -13.76
N TYR A 157 19.56 0.61 -13.25
CA TYR A 157 20.22 1.81 -13.76
C TYR A 157 21.40 2.18 -12.86
N ASN A 158 22.47 2.70 -13.46
CA ASN A 158 23.55 3.35 -12.73
C ASN A 158 23.12 4.77 -12.24
N GLU A 159 24.03 5.47 -11.56
CA GLU A 159 23.82 6.82 -11.03
C GLU A 159 23.51 7.87 -12.10
N LYS A 160 23.93 7.60 -13.36
CA LYS A 160 23.71 8.47 -14.54
C LYS A 160 22.45 8.10 -15.31
N ARG A 161 21.68 7.12 -14.82
CA ARG A 161 20.50 6.64 -15.50
C ARG A 161 20.77 5.79 -16.76
N GLU A 162 21.91 5.18 -16.86
CA GLU A 162 22.18 4.22 -17.92
C GLU A 162 21.77 2.83 -17.45
N ALA A 163 21.00 2.10 -18.25
CA ALA A 163 20.62 0.73 -17.95
C ALA A 163 21.85 -0.19 -18.04
N VAL A 164 22.22 -0.80 -16.92
CA VAL A 164 23.39 -1.70 -16.80
C VAL A 164 23.01 -3.18 -16.64
N TYR A 165 21.73 -3.44 -16.40
CA TYR A 165 21.15 -4.79 -16.34
C TYR A 165 19.67 -4.72 -16.68
N THR A 166 19.20 -5.63 -17.52
CA THR A 166 17.78 -5.86 -17.80
C THR A 166 17.50 -7.35 -17.81
N ARG A 167 16.33 -7.73 -17.31
CA ARG A 167 15.89 -9.11 -17.33
C ARG A 167 14.39 -9.19 -17.46
N GLN A 168 13.89 -9.83 -18.50
CA GLN A 168 12.52 -10.32 -18.58
C GLN A 168 12.46 -11.77 -18.09
N GLY A 169 11.42 -12.10 -17.31
CA GLY A 169 11.32 -13.33 -16.55
C GLY A 169 12.11 -13.27 -15.23
N LYS A 170 12.03 -14.33 -14.44
CA LYS A 170 12.66 -14.39 -13.10
C LYS A 170 14.11 -13.98 -13.12
N VAL A 171 14.49 -13.14 -12.17
CA VAL A 171 15.88 -12.72 -12.00
C VAL A 171 16.76 -13.90 -11.59
N LYS A 172 17.98 -13.90 -12.10
CA LYS A 172 19.05 -14.73 -11.54
C LYS A 172 19.71 -13.92 -10.45
N LEU A 173 19.40 -14.26 -9.19
CA LEU A 173 19.78 -13.44 -8.04
C LEU A 173 21.28 -13.19 -7.95
N ASP A 174 22.09 -14.22 -8.23
CA ASP A 174 23.55 -14.11 -8.19
C ASP A 174 24.09 -13.18 -9.29
N ASP A 175 23.51 -13.22 -10.49
CA ASP A 175 23.89 -12.32 -11.58
C ASP A 175 23.55 -10.86 -11.20
N LEU A 176 22.36 -10.61 -10.68
CA LEU A 176 21.92 -9.27 -10.25
C LEU A 176 22.78 -8.76 -9.07
N ARG A 177 23.05 -9.62 -8.08
CA ARG A 177 23.93 -9.30 -6.94
C ARG A 177 25.34 -8.95 -7.43
N GLY A 178 25.89 -9.74 -8.35
CA GLY A 178 27.19 -9.47 -8.96
C GLY A 178 27.24 -8.12 -9.67
N LYS A 179 26.19 -7.76 -10.45
CA LYS A 179 26.09 -6.46 -11.10
C LYS A 179 26.00 -5.30 -10.11
N LEU A 180 25.19 -5.44 -9.03
CA LEU A 180 25.09 -4.43 -7.98
C LEU A 180 26.43 -4.20 -7.29
N ASN A 181 27.15 -5.27 -6.93
CA ASN A 181 28.46 -5.16 -6.29
C ASN A 181 29.49 -4.46 -7.17
N LEU A 182 29.55 -4.81 -8.47
CA LEU A 182 30.45 -4.17 -9.43
C LEU A 182 30.12 -2.67 -9.58
N LEU A 183 28.84 -2.32 -9.65
CA LEU A 183 28.39 -0.95 -9.79
C LEU A 183 28.77 -0.10 -8.56
N LEU A 184 28.58 -0.64 -7.34
CA LEU A 184 28.93 0.07 -6.11
C LEU A 184 30.44 0.18 -5.87
N GLN A 185 31.25 -0.74 -6.41
CA GLN A 185 32.71 -0.63 -6.36
C GLN A 185 33.26 0.39 -7.36
N ALA A 186 32.58 0.59 -8.49
CA ALA A 186 32.96 1.55 -9.52
C ALA A 186 32.54 2.99 -9.21
N ALA A 187 31.62 3.19 -8.24
CA ALA A 187 31.22 4.51 -7.79
C ALA A 187 32.43 5.22 -7.15
N PRO A 188 32.80 6.43 -7.58
CA PRO A 188 33.88 7.18 -6.95
C PRO A 188 33.54 7.35 -5.46
N SER A 189 34.46 6.93 -4.58
CA SER A 189 34.39 7.21 -3.16
C SER A 189 34.28 8.72 -3.01
N GLY A 190 33.07 9.21 -2.74
CA GLY A 190 32.84 10.62 -2.45
C GLY A 190 33.68 11.01 -1.24
N ASN A 191 34.63 11.87 -1.49
CA ASN A 191 35.49 12.49 -0.49
C ASN A 191 34.74 13.70 0.08
#